data_603d71f7916e801d87e24770d4081508
#
_entry.id   603d71f7916e801d87e24770d4081508
#
_cell.length_a   1.000
_cell.length_b   1.000
_cell.length_c   1.000
_cell.angle_alpha   90.00
_cell.angle_beta   90.00
_cell.angle_gamma   90.00
#
_symmetry.space_group_name_H-M   'P 1'
#
loop_
_entity.id
_entity.type
_entity.pdbx_description
1 polymer ?
#
loop_
_entity_poly.entity_id
_entity_poly.type
_entity_poly.pdbx_seq_one_letter_code
_entity_poly.pdbx_strand_id
1 'polypeptide(L)'
;MEQNLHQTQTVTVIALIIFALIMIAIGIFSARKTKTMDGFLLGGRKIGAWVSAFAYGTSYFSAVIFVGYAGQHGWNIGLGSIWIGIGNAIFGCLLAWMLLAKRTRTMTHTLKSKTMPEFFEGRFNSTKMKVFAAIIIFVFLVPYSSAVYKGLGSMFTTIFPTVSVNTWMLVIAVLTAIYLVLGGYVATAYTDFVQGIIMIVGVFAMVVAIVKNPNVGGFSHFFSNLASVADNGDKITGAQLTSWYGGANWKFLCVNILLTSFGTWGLPQMVSKYYAVKDIKSIHKATVISTVFALIIGAGAYFVGSLSRLVLNNQLPEGGVDAVIPNTLLTALGDPNIVTTIILAVILILLLSASMSTLSSIVLSSASAI
;
A
#
# COMPACT_ATOMS: atom_id res chain seq x y z
N MET A 1 -11.13 -18.41 -25.84
CA MET A 1 -11.04 -17.18 -25.01
C MET A 1 -11.87 -17.31 -23.74
N GLU A 2 -13.16 -17.65 -23.79
CA GLU A 2 -14.01 -17.82 -22.60
C GLU A 2 -13.52 -18.88 -21.61
N GLN A 3 -13.05 -20.03 -22.07
CA GLN A 3 -12.56 -21.11 -21.21
C GLN A 3 -11.31 -20.69 -20.40
N ASN A 4 -10.42 -19.89 -20.99
CA ASN A 4 -9.23 -19.38 -20.32
C ASN A 4 -9.58 -18.29 -19.29
N LEU A 5 -10.59 -17.45 -19.58
CA LEU A 5 -11.09 -16.45 -18.61
C LEU A 5 -11.72 -17.15 -17.40
N HIS A 6 -12.51 -18.20 -17.62
CA HIS A 6 -13.14 -18.97 -16.57
C HIS A 6 -12.11 -19.65 -15.66
N GLN A 7 -11.04 -20.21 -16.25
CA GLN A 7 -9.92 -20.78 -15.49
C GLN A 7 -9.21 -19.72 -14.63
N THR A 8 -8.94 -18.54 -15.20
CA THR A 8 -8.32 -17.42 -14.48
C THR A 8 -9.17 -16.97 -13.30
N GLN A 9 -10.48 -16.82 -13.51
CA GLN A 9 -11.41 -16.44 -12.44
C GLN A 9 -11.45 -17.51 -11.33
N THR A 10 -11.50 -18.78 -11.70
CA THR A 10 -11.54 -19.89 -10.73
C THR A 10 -10.30 -19.94 -9.86
N VAL A 11 -9.10 -19.87 -10.46
CA VAL A 11 -7.83 -19.84 -9.69
C VAL A 11 -7.76 -18.62 -8.78
N THR A 12 -8.18 -17.46 -9.29
CA THR A 12 -8.22 -16.23 -8.48
C THR A 12 -9.17 -16.35 -7.30
N VAL A 13 -10.37 -16.88 -7.50
CA VAL A 13 -11.35 -17.08 -6.42
C VAL A 13 -10.81 -18.06 -5.37
N ILE A 14 -10.20 -19.16 -5.76
CA ILE A 14 -9.57 -20.11 -4.82
C ILE A 14 -8.49 -19.40 -3.99
N ALA A 15 -7.64 -18.62 -4.63
CA ALA A 15 -6.57 -17.88 -3.97
C ALA A 15 -7.12 -16.82 -2.99
N LEU A 16 -8.21 -16.12 -3.36
CA LEU A 16 -8.91 -15.17 -2.49
C LEU A 16 -9.56 -15.85 -1.27
N ILE A 17 -10.15 -17.03 -1.45
CA ILE A 17 -10.73 -17.82 -0.35
C ILE A 17 -9.63 -18.26 0.62
N ILE A 18 -8.52 -18.79 0.12
CA ILE A 18 -7.37 -19.19 0.96
C ILE A 18 -6.84 -17.98 1.74
N PHE A 19 -6.66 -16.84 1.07
CA PHE A 19 -6.24 -15.60 1.70
C PHE A 19 -7.21 -15.18 2.83
N ALA A 20 -8.52 -15.16 2.55
CA ALA A 20 -9.54 -14.80 3.53
C ALA A 20 -9.53 -15.72 4.75
N LEU A 21 -9.41 -17.03 4.54
CA LEU A 21 -9.32 -18.01 5.63
C LEU A 21 -8.07 -17.77 6.50
N ILE A 22 -6.93 -17.44 5.91
CA ILE A 22 -5.71 -17.12 6.67
C ILE A 22 -5.93 -15.85 7.51
N MET A 23 -6.54 -14.79 6.96
CA MET A 23 -6.80 -13.55 7.68
C MET A 23 -7.77 -13.78 8.86
N ILE A 24 -8.85 -14.53 8.66
CA ILE A 24 -9.81 -14.86 9.71
C ILE A 24 -9.13 -15.74 10.79
N ALA A 25 -8.33 -16.73 10.42
CA ALA A 25 -7.60 -17.55 11.37
C ALA A 25 -6.68 -16.72 12.26
N ILE A 26 -5.93 -15.77 11.69
CA ILE A 26 -5.09 -14.84 12.48
C ILE A 26 -5.96 -14.01 13.44
N GLY A 27 -7.14 -13.54 12.98
CA GLY A 27 -8.11 -12.82 13.81
C GLY A 27 -8.53 -13.64 15.03
N ILE A 28 -8.93 -14.89 14.82
CA ILE A 28 -9.37 -15.82 15.90
C ILE A 28 -8.22 -16.09 16.88
N PHE A 29 -7.00 -16.38 16.39
CA PHE A 29 -5.84 -16.60 17.27
C PHE A 29 -5.49 -15.35 18.08
N SER A 30 -5.63 -14.19 17.50
CA SER A 30 -5.32 -12.90 18.14
C SER A 30 -6.35 -12.51 19.18
N ALA A 31 -7.61 -12.94 19.06
CA ALA A 31 -8.70 -12.65 20.00
C ALA A 31 -8.35 -13.06 21.44
N ARG A 32 -7.56 -14.12 21.62
CA ARG A 32 -7.11 -14.57 22.95
C ARG A 32 -6.21 -13.58 23.67
N LYS A 33 -5.54 -12.67 22.92
CA LYS A 33 -4.58 -11.68 23.44
C LYS A 33 -5.20 -10.29 23.64
N THR A 34 -6.46 -10.08 23.28
CA THR A 34 -7.12 -8.76 23.21
C THR A 34 -8.23 -8.56 24.23
N LYS A 35 -8.15 -9.24 25.38
CA LYS A 35 -9.17 -9.18 26.44
C LYS A 35 -9.25 -7.83 27.18
N THR A 36 -8.27 -6.95 27.02
CA THR A 36 -8.22 -5.62 27.64
C THR A 36 -8.18 -4.54 26.58
N MET A 37 -8.60 -3.30 26.91
CA MET A 37 -8.51 -2.15 25.99
C MET A 37 -7.07 -1.89 25.52
N ASP A 38 -6.07 -2.02 26.39
CA ASP A 38 -4.65 -1.93 25.99
C ASP A 38 -4.23 -3.06 25.04
N GLY A 39 -4.74 -4.26 25.27
CA GLY A 39 -4.54 -5.38 24.34
C GLY A 39 -5.18 -5.12 22.99
N PHE A 40 -6.41 -4.61 22.98
CA PHE A 40 -7.18 -4.37 21.76
C PHE A 40 -6.62 -3.19 20.94
N LEU A 41 -6.28 -2.06 21.56
CA LEU A 41 -5.83 -0.86 20.85
C LEU A 41 -4.33 -0.82 20.56
N LEU A 42 -3.49 -1.45 21.38
CA LEU A 42 -2.04 -1.31 21.34
C LEU A 42 -1.27 -2.65 21.38
N GLY A 43 -1.97 -3.78 21.38
CA GLY A 43 -1.34 -5.09 21.54
C GLY A 43 -0.56 -5.23 22.85
N GLY A 44 -1.00 -4.52 23.90
CA GLY A 44 -0.32 -4.46 25.19
C GLY A 44 1.08 -3.86 25.13
N ARG A 45 1.40 -3.10 24.06
CA ARG A 45 2.71 -2.49 23.80
C ARG A 45 3.87 -3.50 23.79
N LYS A 46 3.61 -4.71 23.26
CA LYS A 46 4.56 -5.84 23.23
C LYS A 46 4.91 -6.30 21.82
N ILE A 47 4.58 -5.50 20.80
CA ILE A 47 4.79 -5.87 19.41
C ILE A 47 6.28 -5.79 19.06
N GLY A 48 6.81 -6.89 18.53
CA GLY A 48 8.22 -7.01 18.16
C GLY A 48 8.59 -6.22 16.89
N ALA A 49 9.88 -6.08 16.64
CA ALA A 49 10.43 -5.24 15.56
C ALA A 49 9.92 -5.60 14.16
N TRP A 50 9.92 -6.89 13.80
CA TRP A 50 9.49 -7.35 12.49
C TRP A 50 8.01 -7.04 12.22
N VAL A 51 7.15 -7.41 13.16
CA VAL A 51 5.71 -7.18 13.05
C VAL A 51 5.41 -5.68 13.02
N SER A 52 6.06 -4.87 13.86
CA SER A 52 5.90 -3.40 13.86
C SER A 52 6.36 -2.75 12.56
N ALA A 53 7.48 -3.20 12.00
CA ALA A 53 8.03 -2.69 10.76
C ALA A 53 7.13 -2.98 9.56
N PHE A 54 6.64 -4.23 9.47
CA PHE A 54 5.73 -4.63 8.41
C PHE A 54 4.37 -3.94 8.56
N ALA A 55 3.82 -3.87 9.78
CA ALA A 55 2.59 -3.16 10.04
C ALA A 55 2.67 -1.67 9.66
N TYR A 56 3.81 -1.01 9.88
CA TYR A 56 4.06 0.34 9.41
C TYR A 56 4.16 0.41 7.89
N GLY A 57 5.01 -0.43 7.29
CA GLY A 57 5.25 -0.45 5.85
C GLY A 57 3.99 -0.76 5.04
N THR A 58 3.22 -1.79 5.42
CA THR A 58 2.00 -2.16 4.70
C THR A 58 0.89 -1.12 4.85
N SER A 59 0.79 -0.46 6.00
CA SER A 59 -0.16 0.66 6.18
C SER A 59 0.20 1.88 5.35
N TYR A 60 1.48 2.02 4.96
CA TYR A 60 1.96 3.10 4.10
C TYR A 60 1.56 2.89 2.63
N PHE A 61 1.70 1.65 2.14
CA PHE A 61 1.49 1.31 0.73
C PHE A 61 0.13 0.63 0.53
N SER A 62 -0.83 1.36 -0.04
CA SER A 62 -2.15 0.84 -0.41
C SER A 62 -2.27 0.61 -1.92
N ALA A 63 -3.40 0.05 -2.38
CA ALA A 63 -3.71 -0.04 -3.81
C ALA A 63 -3.67 1.32 -4.52
N VAL A 64 -3.92 2.43 -3.83
CA VAL A 64 -3.81 3.78 -4.40
C VAL A 64 -2.41 4.05 -4.94
N ILE A 65 -1.38 3.56 -4.24
CA ILE A 65 0.01 3.72 -4.71
C ILE A 65 0.28 2.79 -5.90
N PHE A 66 -0.11 1.52 -5.81
CA PHE A 66 0.16 0.55 -6.85
C PHE A 66 -0.62 0.82 -8.14
N VAL A 67 -1.91 1.07 -8.04
CA VAL A 67 -2.80 1.23 -9.20
C VAL A 67 -2.83 2.68 -9.67
N GLY A 68 -3.03 3.64 -8.74
CA GLY A 68 -3.15 5.05 -9.06
C GLY A 68 -1.79 5.72 -9.30
N TYR A 69 -1.04 5.97 -8.23
CA TYR A 69 0.16 6.81 -8.31
C TYR A 69 1.29 6.22 -9.15
N ALA A 70 1.56 4.91 -9.06
CA ALA A 70 2.60 4.28 -9.86
C ALA A 70 2.25 4.34 -11.36
N GLY A 71 0.99 4.12 -11.72
CA GLY A 71 0.52 4.26 -13.09
C GLY A 71 0.62 5.70 -13.58
N GLN A 72 0.01 6.64 -12.86
CA GLN A 72 -0.03 8.05 -13.23
C GLN A 72 1.36 8.67 -13.35
N HIS A 73 2.20 8.49 -12.32
CA HIS A 73 3.54 9.10 -12.32
C HIS A 73 4.50 8.37 -13.26
N GLY A 74 4.42 7.04 -13.33
CA GLY A 74 5.21 6.25 -14.28
C GLY A 74 4.90 6.64 -15.73
N TRP A 75 3.62 6.78 -16.08
CA TRP A 75 3.18 7.20 -17.41
C TRP A 75 3.66 8.60 -17.78
N ASN A 76 3.59 9.56 -16.85
CA ASN A 76 3.89 10.98 -17.11
C ASN A 76 5.34 11.37 -16.91
N ILE A 77 6.10 10.67 -16.04
CA ILE A 77 7.47 11.04 -15.66
C ILE A 77 8.49 10.00 -16.13
N GLY A 78 8.06 8.74 -16.33
CA GLY A 78 8.95 7.63 -16.66
C GLY A 78 9.80 7.17 -15.46
N LEU A 79 11.07 6.82 -15.73
CA LEU A 79 12.01 6.29 -14.71
C LEU A 79 12.26 7.25 -13.53
N GLY A 80 12.15 8.55 -13.75
CA GLY A 80 12.24 9.54 -12.69
C GLY A 80 11.20 9.33 -11.58
N SER A 81 10.07 8.70 -11.86
CA SER A 81 9.03 8.41 -10.85
C SER A 81 9.50 7.46 -9.74
N ILE A 82 10.53 6.64 -9.98
CA ILE A 82 11.12 5.73 -8.98
C ILE A 82 11.61 6.50 -7.75
N TRP A 83 12.03 7.75 -7.93
CA TRP A 83 12.44 8.61 -6.81
C TRP A 83 11.32 8.91 -5.83
N ILE A 84 10.05 8.80 -6.22
CA ILE A 84 8.93 8.92 -5.27
C ILE A 84 8.98 7.73 -4.30
N GLY A 85 9.18 6.51 -4.81
CA GLY A 85 9.34 5.32 -3.97
C GLY A 85 10.57 5.37 -3.06
N ILE A 86 11.72 5.79 -3.60
CA ILE A 86 12.96 5.98 -2.84
C ILE A 86 12.78 7.08 -1.78
N GLY A 87 12.16 8.20 -2.14
CA GLY A 87 11.85 9.30 -1.23
C GLY A 87 10.93 8.86 -0.10
N ASN A 88 9.91 8.06 -0.39
CA ASN A 88 9.03 7.49 0.61
C ASN A 88 9.78 6.56 1.58
N ALA A 89 10.76 5.80 1.11
CA ALA A 89 11.59 4.97 1.97
C ALA A 89 12.49 5.82 2.89
N ILE A 90 13.12 6.86 2.35
CA ILE A 90 14.07 7.69 3.10
C ILE A 90 13.32 8.69 3.99
N PHE A 91 12.49 9.55 3.40
CA PHE A 91 11.81 10.62 4.14
C PHE A 91 10.55 10.12 4.85
N GLY A 92 9.77 9.24 4.22
CA GLY A 92 8.52 8.73 4.78
C GLY A 92 8.70 7.64 5.84
N CYS A 93 9.70 6.75 5.69
CA CYS A 93 9.95 5.67 6.64
C CYS A 93 11.19 5.95 7.52
N LEU A 94 12.39 6.02 6.96
CA LEU A 94 13.62 6.13 7.75
C LEU A 94 13.59 7.33 8.68
N LEU A 95 13.38 8.54 8.15
CA LEU A 95 13.38 9.75 8.98
C LEU A 95 12.19 9.76 9.96
N ALA A 96 11.02 9.30 9.57
CA ALA A 96 9.87 9.22 10.47
C ALA A 96 10.15 8.33 11.69
N TRP A 97 10.71 7.14 11.48
CA TRP A 97 11.11 6.24 12.57
C TRP A 97 12.21 6.85 13.44
N MET A 98 13.24 7.46 12.84
CA MET A 98 14.36 8.06 13.58
C MET A 98 13.90 9.24 14.44
N LEU A 99 13.07 10.11 13.91
CA LEU A 99 12.68 11.35 14.57
C LEU A 99 11.48 11.18 15.50
N LEU A 100 10.47 10.39 15.10
CA LEU A 100 9.19 10.33 15.79
C LEU A 100 9.06 9.10 16.71
N ALA A 101 9.50 7.91 16.31
CA ALA A 101 9.13 6.68 16.99
C ALA A 101 9.54 6.64 18.47
N LYS A 102 10.80 6.94 18.79
CA LYS A 102 11.29 6.97 20.18
C LYS A 102 10.56 8.01 21.02
N ARG A 103 10.42 9.24 20.50
CA ARG A 103 9.80 10.36 21.21
C ARG A 103 8.33 10.07 21.47
N THR A 104 7.60 9.68 20.45
CA THR A 104 6.18 9.38 20.52
C THR A 104 5.90 8.20 21.47
N ARG A 105 6.69 7.12 21.37
CA ARG A 105 6.57 5.98 22.28
C ARG A 105 6.79 6.39 23.75
N THR A 106 7.86 7.14 24.05
CA THR A 106 8.16 7.59 25.41
C THR A 106 7.04 8.48 25.96
N MET A 107 6.60 9.47 25.18
CA MET A 107 5.54 10.38 25.62
C MET A 107 4.21 9.66 25.86
N THR A 108 3.81 8.74 24.97
CA THR A 108 2.56 8.01 25.15
C THR A 108 2.58 7.01 26.31
N HIS A 109 3.76 6.52 26.69
CA HIS A 109 3.93 5.75 27.92
C HIS A 109 3.79 6.62 29.17
N THR A 110 4.43 7.79 29.18
CA THR A 110 4.35 8.73 30.31
C THR A 110 2.93 9.28 30.51
N LEU A 111 2.26 9.66 29.42
CA LEU A 111 0.90 10.18 29.43
C LEU A 111 -0.16 9.08 29.56
N LYS A 112 0.23 7.80 29.52
CA LYS A 112 -0.67 6.62 29.51
C LYS A 112 -1.73 6.67 28.41
N SER A 113 -1.48 7.43 27.33
CA SER A 113 -2.42 7.62 26.22
C SER A 113 -2.40 6.41 25.29
N LYS A 114 -3.58 5.97 24.84
CA LYS A 114 -3.79 4.82 23.96
C LYS A 114 -4.07 5.23 22.52
N THR A 115 -4.67 6.41 22.37
CA THR A 115 -5.08 6.97 21.09
C THR A 115 -4.43 8.31 20.84
N MET A 116 -4.45 8.78 19.59
CA MET A 116 -3.91 10.09 19.25
C MET A 116 -4.70 11.26 19.89
N PRO A 117 -6.03 11.24 19.96
CA PRO A 117 -6.78 12.25 20.73
C PRO A 117 -6.41 12.30 22.21
N GLU A 118 -6.26 11.14 22.88
CA GLU A 118 -5.79 11.07 24.27
C GLU A 118 -4.38 11.62 24.45
N PHE A 119 -3.51 11.40 23.47
CA PHE A 119 -2.16 11.97 23.47
C PHE A 119 -2.21 13.50 23.46
N PHE A 120 -3.07 14.11 22.64
CA PHE A 120 -3.23 15.56 22.63
C PHE A 120 -3.87 16.07 23.93
N GLU A 121 -4.87 15.38 24.46
CA GLU A 121 -5.44 15.71 25.76
C GLU A 121 -4.37 15.76 26.86
N GLY A 122 -3.58 14.70 26.98
CA GLY A 122 -2.53 14.60 28.00
C GLY A 122 -1.38 15.60 27.77
N ARG A 123 -1.02 15.88 26.50
CA ARG A 123 0.08 16.80 26.17
C ARG A 123 -0.28 18.26 26.43
N PHE A 124 -1.51 18.66 26.14
CA PHE A 124 -1.97 20.03 26.25
C PHE A 124 -2.89 20.27 27.46
N ASN A 125 -3.12 19.25 28.25
CA ASN A 125 -4.05 19.27 29.39
C ASN A 125 -5.41 19.88 29.01
N SER A 126 -5.99 19.45 27.90
CA SER A 126 -7.19 20.05 27.31
C SER A 126 -8.11 19.02 26.66
N THR A 127 -9.28 18.79 27.25
CA THR A 127 -10.32 17.93 26.68
C THR A 127 -10.85 18.51 25.34
N LYS A 128 -10.81 19.83 25.15
CA LYS A 128 -11.18 20.45 23.87
C LYS A 128 -10.25 20.03 22.76
N MET A 129 -8.95 19.90 23.03
CA MET A 129 -7.97 19.37 22.06
C MET A 129 -8.22 17.92 21.71
N LYS A 130 -8.63 17.09 22.68
CA LYS A 130 -9.04 15.70 22.43
C LYS A 130 -10.21 15.63 21.44
N VAL A 131 -11.29 16.36 21.76
CA VAL A 131 -12.50 16.37 20.92
C VAL A 131 -12.19 16.91 19.52
N PHE A 132 -11.42 18.00 19.43
CA PHE A 132 -11.01 18.57 18.14
C PHE A 132 -10.19 17.57 17.30
N ALA A 133 -9.20 16.90 17.90
CA ALA A 133 -8.41 15.89 17.24
C ALA A 133 -9.26 14.69 16.80
N ALA A 134 -10.20 14.23 17.63
CA ALA A 134 -11.10 13.12 17.30
C ALA A 134 -11.97 13.46 16.08
N ILE A 135 -12.56 14.66 16.03
CA ILE A 135 -13.38 15.12 14.90
C ILE A 135 -12.54 15.17 13.62
N ILE A 136 -11.35 15.78 13.65
CA ILE A 136 -10.46 15.86 12.48
C ILE A 136 -10.10 14.46 11.99
N ILE A 137 -9.66 13.59 12.89
CA ILE A 137 -9.27 12.23 12.53
C ILE A 137 -10.44 11.51 11.84
N PHE A 138 -11.62 11.55 12.43
CA PHE A 138 -12.79 10.87 11.86
C PHE A 138 -13.17 11.44 10.50
N VAL A 139 -13.29 12.78 10.40
CA VAL A 139 -13.72 13.46 9.17
C VAL A 139 -12.76 13.21 8.01
N PHE A 140 -11.46 13.18 8.24
CA PHE A 140 -10.47 13.01 7.16
C PHE A 140 -10.13 11.55 6.84
N LEU A 141 -10.26 10.62 7.79
CA LEU A 141 -10.01 9.21 7.51
C LEU A 141 -11.14 8.53 6.73
N VAL A 142 -12.38 9.02 6.81
CA VAL A 142 -13.51 8.47 6.04
C VAL A 142 -13.31 8.64 4.52
N PRO A 143 -13.05 9.85 3.98
CA PRO A 143 -12.74 10.00 2.54
C PRO A 143 -11.49 9.22 2.11
N TYR A 144 -10.47 9.14 2.98
CA TYR A 144 -9.28 8.36 2.67
C TYR A 144 -9.60 6.86 2.53
N SER A 145 -10.40 6.28 3.43
CA SER A 145 -10.82 4.89 3.30
C SER A 145 -11.64 4.64 2.02
N SER A 146 -12.49 5.58 1.63
CA SER A 146 -13.26 5.50 0.38
C SER A 146 -12.34 5.44 -0.86
N ALA A 147 -11.27 6.25 -0.89
CA ALA A 147 -10.30 6.22 -1.99
C ALA A 147 -9.57 4.86 -2.08
N VAL A 148 -9.21 4.26 -0.93
CA VAL A 148 -8.58 2.92 -0.90
C VAL A 148 -9.53 1.84 -1.40
N TYR A 149 -10.80 1.85 -0.99
CA TYR A 149 -11.81 0.92 -1.49
C TYR A 149 -12.02 1.06 -3.00
N LYS A 150 -12.12 2.30 -3.51
CA LYS A 150 -12.32 2.57 -4.94
C LYS A 150 -11.13 2.05 -5.77
N GLY A 151 -9.91 2.33 -5.34
CA GLY A 151 -8.70 1.87 -6.05
C GLY A 151 -8.62 0.35 -6.16
N LEU A 152 -9.01 -0.37 -5.10
CA LEU A 152 -9.06 -1.83 -5.14
C LEU A 152 -10.23 -2.34 -5.99
N GLY A 153 -11.40 -1.74 -5.85
CA GLY A 153 -12.60 -2.17 -6.58
C GLY A 153 -12.43 -2.07 -8.09
N SER A 154 -11.75 -1.05 -8.60
CA SER A 154 -11.49 -0.87 -10.03
C SER A 154 -10.65 -2.02 -10.62
N MET A 155 -9.66 -2.51 -9.90
CA MET A 155 -8.85 -3.64 -10.35
C MET A 155 -9.65 -4.95 -10.40
N PHE A 156 -10.48 -5.20 -9.40
CA PHE A 156 -11.29 -6.43 -9.36
C PHE A 156 -12.37 -6.45 -10.45
N THR A 157 -12.98 -5.33 -10.78
CA THR A 157 -13.96 -5.25 -11.88
C THR A 157 -13.36 -5.48 -13.25
N THR A 158 -12.07 -5.22 -13.44
CA THR A 158 -11.39 -5.54 -14.69
C THR A 158 -11.32 -7.06 -14.94
N ILE A 159 -11.23 -7.86 -13.87
CA ILE A 159 -11.13 -9.33 -13.95
C ILE A 159 -12.50 -9.99 -13.80
N PHE A 160 -13.38 -9.39 -13.02
CA PHE A 160 -14.74 -9.85 -12.78
C PHE A 160 -15.75 -8.80 -13.22
N PRO A 161 -15.91 -8.56 -14.52
CA PRO A 161 -16.74 -7.46 -15.05
C PRO A 161 -18.23 -7.59 -14.69
N THR A 162 -18.68 -8.79 -14.35
CA THR A 162 -20.07 -9.04 -13.90
C THR A 162 -20.35 -8.61 -12.46
N VAL A 163 -19.30 -8.36 -11.66
CA VAL A 163 -19.42 -7.98 -10.25
C VAL A 163 -19.15 -6.49 -10.09
N SER A 164 -20.10 -5.77 -9.50
CA SER A 164 -19.97 -4.31 -9.32
C SER A 164 -18.84 -3.93 -8.36
N VAL A 165 -18.25 -2.75 -8.54
CA VAL A 165 -17.26 -2.16 -7.61
C VAL A 165 -17.80 -2.15 -6.17
N ASN A 166 -19.08 -1.77 -6.00
CA ASN A 166 -19.71 -1.69 -4.68
C ASN A 166 -19.78 -3.05 -3.98
N THR A 167 -20.02 -4.13 -4.74
CA THR A 167 -20.02 -5.50 -4.19
C THR A 167 -18.65 -5.88 -3.68
N TRP A 168 -17.58 -5.61 -4.44
CA TRP A 168 -16.20 -5.85 -4.00
C TRP A 168 -15.84 -5.02 -2.78
N MET A 169 -16.22 -3.74 -2.74
CA MET A 169 -16.01 -2.88 -1.58
C MET A 169 -16.68 -3.46 -0.33
N LEU A 170 -17.92 -3.96 -0.44
CA LEU A 170 -18.65 -4.57 0.67
C LEU A 170 -17.98 -5.86 1.16
N VAL A 171 -17.58 -6.76 0.25
CA VAL A 171 -16.90 -8.02 0.60
C VAL A 171 -15.60 -7.74 1.36
N ILE A 172 -14.80 -6.79 0.89
CA ILE A 172 -13.53 -6.42 1.52
C ILE A 172 -13.76 -5.75 2.88
N ALA A 173 -14.77 -4.89 2.98
CA ALA A 173 -15.13 -4.23 4.24
C ALA A 173 -15.56 -5.25 5.30
N VAL A 174 -16.41 -6.20 4.94
CA VAL A 174 -16.86 -7.27 5.85
C VAL A 174 -15.69 -8.15 6.27
N LEU A 175 -14.85 -8.59 5.33
CA LEU A 175 -13.68 -9.40 5.66
C LEU A 175 -12.72 -8.67 6.60
N THR A 176 -12.44 -7.38 6.31
CA THR A 176 -11.59 -6.54 7.17
C THR A 176 -12.20 -6.38 8.56
N ALA A 177 -13.50 -6.12 8.66
CA ALA A 177 -14.20 -5.95 9.92
C ALA A 177 -14.16 -7.22 10.77
N ILE A 178 -14.31 -8.40 10.19
CA ILE A 178 -14.30 -9.67 10.92
C ILE A 178 -13.00 -9.84 11.71
N TYR A 179 -11.83 -9.81 11.07
CA TYR A 179 -10.59 -10.03 11.81
C TYR A 179 -10.20 -8.86 12.72
N LEU A 180 -10.59 -7.63 12.34
CA LEU A 180 -10.35 -6.45 13.16
C LEU A 180 -11.16 -6.50 14.48
N VAL A 181 -12.44 -6.81 14.41
CA VAL A 181 -13.32 -6.90 15.59
C VAL A 181 -12.88 -8.06 16.49
N LEU A 182 -12.48 -9.18 15.91
CA LEU A 182 -12.02 -10.35 16.67
C LEU A 182 -10.73 -10.09 17.44
N GLY A 183 -9.75 -9.45 16.82
CA GLY A 183 -8.40 -9.41 17.38
C GLY A 183 -7.77 -8.01 17.51
N GLY A 184 -8.48 -6.93 17.20
CA GLY A 184 -8.01 -5.54 17.35
C GLY A 184 -6.64 -5.30 16.74
N TYR A 185 -5.81 -4.49 17.39
CA TYR A 185 -4.46 -4.16 16.93
C TYR A 185 -3.55 -5.39 16.78
N VAL A 186 -3.71 -6.40 17.63
CA VAL A 186 -2.88 -7.61 17.53
C VAL A 186 -3.16 -8.35 16.23
N ALA A 187 -4.45 -8.51 15.87
CA ALA A 187 -4.81 -9.14 14.62
C ALA A 187 -4.31 -8.33 13.43
N THR A 188 -4.56 -7.00 13.41
CA THR A 188 -4.07 -6.15 12.32
C THR A 188 -2.55 -6.23 12.16
N ALA A 189 -1.80 -6.20 13.25
CA ALA A 189 -0.34 -6.25 13.17
C ALA A 189 0.19 -7.58 12.61
N TYR A 190 -0.42 -8.71 12.96
CA TYR A 190 -0.02 -10.02 12.43
C TYR A 190 -0.54 -10.25 11.01
N THR A 191 -1.75 -9.78 10.67
CA THR A 191 -2.23 -9.81 9.28
C THR A 191 -1.37 -8.91 8.40
N ASP A 192 -1.00 -7.71 8.86
CA ASP A 192 -0.09 -6.81 8.17
C ASP A 192 1.28 -7.46 7.90
N PHE A 193 1.78 -8.26 8.84
CA PHE A 193 3.04 -9.00 8.64
C PHE A 193 2.94 -10.01 7.51
N VAL A 194 1.88 -10.82 7.47
CA VAL A 194 1.65 -11.81 6.40
C VAL A 194 1.38 -11.09 5.06
N GLN A 195 0.55 -10.06 5.08
CA GLN A 195 0.24 -9.24 3.91
C GLN A 195 1.48 -8.56 3.34
N GLY A 196 2.40 -8.10 4.20
CA GLY A 196 3.65 -7.50 3.75
C GLY A 196 4.59 -8.50 3.05
N ILE A 197 4.62 -9.75 3.49
CA ILE A 197 5.35 -10.81 2.77
C ILE A 197 4.73 -11.03 1.38
N ILE A 198 3.40 -11.09 1.31
CA ILE A 198 2.67 -11.21 0.05
C ILE A 198 2.97 -10.02 -0.86
N MET A 199 3.00 -8.81 -0.31
CA MET A 199 3.32 -7.60 -1.08
C MET A 199 4.72 -7.65 -1.70
N ILE A 200 5.73 -8.12 -0.96
CA ILE A 200 7.09 -8.29 -1.49
C ILE A 200 7.08 -9.28 -2.67
N VAL A 201 6.50 -10.47 -2.47
CA VAL A 201 6.40 -11.50 -3.51
C VAL A 201 5.65 -10.99 -4.74
N GLY A 202 4.54 -10.29 -4.52
CA GLY A 202 3.72 -9.74 -5.59
C GLY A 202 4.41 -8.63 -6.39
N VAL A 203 5.18 -7.74 -5.74
CA VAL A 203 5.97 -6.71 -6.45
C VAL A 203 7.04 -7.37 -7.33
N PHE A 204 7.73 -8.39 -6.83
CA PHE A 204 8.66 -9.15 -7.66
C PHE A 204 7.94 -9.81 -8.85
N ALA A 205 6.76 -10.38 -8.63
CA ALA A 205 5.95 -10.96 -9.70
C ALA A 205 5.54 -9.91 -10.75
N MET A 206 5.11 -8.71 -10.32
CA MET A 206 4.81 -7.59 -11.21
C MET A 206 6.02 -7.18 -12.06
N VAL A 207 7.17 -6.98 -11.42
CA VAL A 207 8.41 -6.60 -12.13
C VAL A 207 8.80 -7.66 -13.15
N VAL A 208 8.77 -8.95 -12.77
CA VAL A 208 9.10 -10.04 -13.68
C VAL A 208 8.13 -10.11 -14.86
N ALA A 209 6.82 -9.95 -14.62
CA ALA A 209 5.80 -9.97 -15.67
C ALA A 209 6.04 -8.86 -16.70
N ILE A 210 6.32 -7.63 -16.23
CA ILE A 210 6.54 -6.47 -17.09
C ILE A 210 7.86 -6.60 -17.86
N VAL A 211 8.94 -6.96 -17.19
CA VAL A 211 10.27 -7.06 -17.82
C VAL A 211 10.32 -8.18 -18.87
N LYS A 212 9.56 -9.25 -18.70
CA LYS A 212 9.46 -10.34 -19.69
C LYS A 212 8.61 -9.98 -20.92
N ASN A 213 7.89 -8.87 -20.90
CA ASN A 213 7.11 -8.44 -22.07
C ASN A 213 8.06 -8.14 -23.25
N PRO A 214 7.76 -8.62 -24.47
CA PRO A 214 8.62 -8.40 -25.65
C PRO A 214 8.90 -6.93 -25.94
N ASN A 215 7.92 -6.04 -25.76
CA ASN A 215 8.07 -4.61 -26.00
C ASN A 215 9.03 -3.93 -25.00
N VAL A 216 9.18 -4.51 -23.81
CA VAL A 216 10.14 -4.05 -22.80
C VAL A 216 11.55 -4.53 -23.13
N GLY A 217 11.71 -5.75 -23.63
CA GLY A 217 12.98 -6.32 -24.07
C GLY A 217 13.92 -6.73 -22.95
N GLY A 218 13.39 -7.04 -21.77
CA GLY A 218 14.17 -7.46 -20.60
C GLY A 218 14.94 -6.32 -19.94
N PHE A 219 15.77 -6.66 -18.95
CA PHE A 219 16.65 -5.70 -18.28
C PHE A 219 17.75 -5.14 -19.20
N SER A 220 18.04 -5.79 -20.30
CA SER A 220 19.09 -5.36 -21.25
C SER A 220 18.62 -4.23 -22.17
N HIS A 221 17.35 -4.19 -22.52
CA HIS A 221 16.83 -3.30 -23.56
C HIS A 221 15.74 -2.33 -23.11
N PHE A 222 15.19 -2.47 -21.90
CA PHE A 222 14.08 -1.61 -21.43
C PHE A 222 14.44 -0.11 -21.53
N PHE A 223 15.68 0.25 -21.23
CA PHE A 223 16.13 1.65 -21.27
C PHE A 223 16.19 2.18 -22.70
N SER A 224 16.79 1.44 -23.64
CA SER A 224 16.85 1.81 -25.06
C SER A 224 15.47 1.85 -25.70
N ASN A 225 14.61 0.89 -25.37
CA ASN A 225 13.24 0.85 -25.87
C ASN A 225 12.41 2.01 -25.32
N LEU A 226 12.59 2.37 -24.05
CA LEU A 226 11.92 3.52 -23.45
C LEU A 226 12.43 4.84 -24.06
N ALA A 227 13.74 4.94 -24.36
CA ALA A 227 14.34 6.10 -25.01
C ALA A 227 13.83 6.31 -26.45
N SER A 228 13.39 5.25 -27.13
CA SER A 228 12.86 5.31 -28.50
C SER A 228 11.38 5.69 -28.58
N VAL A 229 10.69 5.87 -27.45
CA VAL A 229 9.26 6.24 -27.43
C VAL A 229 9.09 7.63 -28.04
N ALA A 230 8.32 7.71 -29.12
CA ALA A 230 8.00 8.96 -29.79
C ALA A 230 6.85 9.72 -29.07
N ASP A 231 6.80 11.02 -29.26
CA ASP A 231 5.66 11.83 -28.83
C ASP A 231 4.39 11.41 -29.61
N ASN A 232 3.32 11.11 -28.89
CA ASN A 232 2.01 10.77 -29.47
C ASN A 232 0.99 11.89 -29.35
N GLY A 233 1.44 13.14 -29.12
CA GLY A 233 0.61 14.33 -28.95
C GLY A 233 0.51 14.83 -27.52
N ASP A 234 1.03 14.09 -26.54
CA ASP A 234 1.06 14.51 -25.13
C ASP A 234 2.35 15.21 -24.71
N LYS A 235 3.25 15.45 -25.67
CA LYS A 235 4.56 16.11 -25.51
C LYS A 235 5.54 15.35 -24.61
N ILE A 236 5.31 14.04 -24.39
CA ILE A 236 6.17 13.19 -23.59
C ILE A 236 6.99 12.30 -24.54
N THR A 237 8.29 12.47 -24.51
CA THR A 237 9.25 11.75 -25.35
C THR A 237 10.09 10.75 -24.56
N GLY A 238 10.74 9.83 -25.26
CA GLY A 238 11.65 8.87 -24.65
C GLY A 238 12.79 9.54 -23.86
N ALA A 239 13.27 10.69 -24.31
CA ALA A 239 14.28 11.48 -23.57
C ALA A 239 13.76 11.93 -22.19
N GLN A 240 12.50 12.31 -22.09
CA GLN A 240 11.87 12.63 -20.80
C GLN A 240 11.65 11.39 -19.96
N LEU A 241 11.14 10.31 -20.55
CA LEU A 241 10.83 9.05 -19.85
C LEU A 241 12.07 8.36 -19.25
N THR A 242 13.24 8.53 -19.91
CA THR A 242 14.53 8.00 -19.43
C THR A 242 15.28 8.96 -18.51
N SER A 243 14.78 10.19 -18.34
CA SER A 243 15.39 11.17 -17.43
C SER A 243 15.24 10.72 -15.97
N TRP A 244 16.37 10.50 -15.30
CA TRP A 244 16.40 10.08 -13.90
C TRP A 244 15.88 11.14 -12.92
N TYR A 245 15.91 12.42 -13.27
CA TYR A 245 15.41 13.53 -12.45
C TYR A 245 14.01 14.02 -12.86
N GLY A 246 13.32 13.30 -13.77
CA GLY A 246 11.97 13.63 -14.22
C GLY A 246 11.90 14.69 -15.32
N GLY A 247 13.04 15.11 -15.92
CA GLY A 247 13.10 16.04 -17.04
C GLY A 247 12.39 17.36 -16.76
N ALA A 248 11.47 17.77 -17.64
CA ALA A 248 10.67 18.99 -17.48
C ALA A 248 9.77 18.96 -16.23
N ASN A 249 9.44 17.77 -15.74
CA ASN A 249 8.53 17.57 -14.59
C ASN A 249 9.26 17.47 -13.22
N TRP A 250 10.53 17.86 -13.14
CA TRP A 250 11.33 17.72 -11.91
C TRP A 250 10.72 18.42 -10.69
N LYS A 251 10.08 19.59 -10.85
CA LYS A 251 9.40 20.30 -9.77
C LYS A 251 8.23 19.50 -9.24
N PHE A 252 7.42 18.95 -10.14
CA PHE A 252 6.30 18.09 -9.80
C PHE A 252 6.78 16.81 -9.09
N LEU A 253 7.87 16.22 -9.54
CA LEU A 253 8.51 15.07 -8.90
C LEU A 253 8.93 15.40 -7.46
N CYS A 254 9.66 16.52 -7.24
CA CYS A 254 10.07 16.95 -5.92
C CYS A 254 8.88 17.19 -4.97
N VAL A 255 7.84 17.86 -5.45
CA VAL A 255 6.62 18.12 -4.66
C VAL A 255 5.95 16.80 -4.26
N ASN A 256 5.83 15.85 -5.18
CA ASN A 256 5.23 14.54 -4.86
C ASN A 256 6.08 13.74 -3.86
N ILE A 257 7.41 13.74 -4.00
CA ILE A 257 8.30 13.11 -3.00
C ILE A 257 8.05 13.67 -1.61
N LEU A 258 8.01 15.00 -1.47
CA LEU A 258 7.82 15.65 -0.17
C LEU A 258 6.41 15.42 0.37
N LEU A 259 5.38 15.59 -0.46
CA LEU A 259 3.98 15.45 -0.08
C LEU A 259 3.68 14.02 0.40
N THR A 260 4.05 13.02 -0.38
CA THR A 260 3.77 11.62 -0.04
C THR A 260 4.65 11.10 1.10
N SER A 261 5.81 11.70 1.34
CA SER A 261 6.69 11.34 2.45
C SER A 261 6.28 12.00 3.76
N PHE A 262 6.28 13.34 3.82
CA PHE A 262 5.98 14.07 5.06
C PHE A 262 4.49 14.05 5.42
N GLY A 263 3.60 13.97 4.43
CA GLY A 263 2.16 13.86 4.66
C GLY A 263 1.77 12.66 5.52
N THR A 264 2.56 11.59 5.50
CA THR A 264 2.27 10.38 6.28
C THR A 264 2.71 10.45 7.75
N TRP A 265 3.58 11.39 8.12
CA TRP A 265 4.15 11.47 9.48
C TRP A 265 3.10 11.71 10.57
N GLY A 266 2.05 12.44 10.26
CA GLY A 266 0.97 12.77 11.18
C GLY A 266 -0.25 11.86 11.08
N LEU A 267 -0.27 10.89 10.19
CA LEU A 267 -1.43 10.01 10.02
C LEU A 267 -1.62 9.13 11.26
N PRO A 268 -2.82 9.11 11.87
CA PRO A 268 -3.07 8.36 13.10
C PRO A 268 -2.75 6.88 13.01
N GLN A 269 -3.07 6.25 11.87
CA GLN A 269 -2.78 4.84 11.62
C GLN A 269 -1.28 4.53 11.52
N MET A 270 -0.45 5.51 11.17
CA MET A 270 1.01 5.39 11.14
C MET A 270 1.60 5.61 12.53
N VAL A 271 1.17 6.68 13.20
CA VAL A 271 1.64 7.07 14.54
C VAL A 271 1.32 6.02 15.60
N SER A 272 0.15 5.38 15.51
CA SER A 272 -0.26 4.30 16.44
C SER A 272 0.71 3.11 16.46
N LYS A 273 1.44 2.85 15.35
CA LYS A 273 2.44 1.79 15.28
C LYS A 273 3.60 2.05 16.25
N TYR A 274 3.98 3.32 16.45
CA TYR A 274 5.03 3.68 17.43
C TYR A 274 4.61 3.43 18.87
N TYR A 275 3.31 3.57 19.20
CA TYR A 275 2.79 3.34 20.56
C TYR A 275 2.92 1.86 20.97
N ALA A 276 2.74 0.96 20.02
CA ALA A 276 2.65 -0.48 20.24
C ALA A 276 4.01 -1.19 20.31
N VAL A 277 5.10 -0.56 19.85
CA VAL A 277 6.43 -1.18 19.82
C VAL A 277 6.92 -1.53 21.22
N LYS A 278 7.46 -2.75 21.38
CA LYS A 278 7.89 -3.33 22.63
C LYS A 278 8.95 -2.51 23.38
N ASP A 279 10.03 -2.13 22.73
CA ASP A 279 11.20 -1.46 23.34
C ASP A 279 12.00 -0.64 22.31
N ILE A 280 12.98 0.13 22.79
CA ILE A 280 13.82 0.99 21.95
C ILE A 280 14.69 0.17 20.99
N LYS A 281 15.17 -1.02 21.40
CA LYS A 281 15.96 -1.90 20.51
C LYS A 281 15.08 -2.36 19.32
N SER A 282 13.81 -2.63 19.59
CA SER A 282 12.82 -2.95 18.54
C SER A 282 12.57 -1.79 17.60
N ILE A 283 12.59 -0.53 18.08
CA ILE A 283 12.49 0.65 17.23
C ILE A 283 13.65 0.70 16.23
N HIS A 284 14.89 0.56 16.67
CA HIS A 284 16.06 0.58 15.77
C HIS A 284 15.99 -0.50 14.69
N LYS A 285 15.64 -1.74 15.09
CA LYS A 285 15.44 -2.83 14.11
C LYS A 285 14.29 -2.57 13.17
N ALA A 286 13.16 -2.08 13.69
CA ALA A 286 11.98 -1.76 12.87
C ALA A 286 12.27 -0.64 11.87
N THR A 287 13.07 0.35 12.23
CA THR A 287 13.51 1.43 11.32
C THR A 287 14.17 0.85 10.08
N VAL A 288 15.15 -0.04 10.23
CA VAL A 288 15.85 -0.64 9.09
C VAL A 288 14.90 -1.51 8.26
N ILE A 289 14.15 -2.39 8.92
CA ILE A 289 13.26 -3.33 8.23
C ILE A 289 12.18 -2.60 7.44
N SER A 290 11.52 -1.59 8.04
CA SER A 290 10.48 -0.82 7.36
C SER A 290 11.03 0.02 6.21
N THR A 291 12.25 0.54 6.33
CA THR A 291 12.91 1.30 5.25
C THR A 291 13.23 0.41 4.06
N VAL A 292 13.80 -0.78 4.30
CA VAL A 292 14.09 -1.75 3.24
C VAL A 292 12.79 -2.24 2.59
N PHE A 293 11.76 -2.53 3.39
CA PHE A 293 10.44 -2.88 2.88
C PHE A 293 9.89 -1.77 1.97
N ALA A 294 9.90 -0.52 2.44
CA ALA A 294 9.39 0.63 1.70
C ALA A 294 10.17 0.87 0.40
N LEU A 295 11.50 0.64 0.41
CA LEU A 295 12.33 0.76 -0.78
C LEU A 295 11.94 -0.29 -1.83
N ILE A 296 11.80 -1.56 -1.44
CA ILE A 296 11.41 -2.65 -2.34
C ILE A 296 10.04 -2.37 -2.95
N ILE A 297 9.06 -2.07 -2.09
CA ILE A 297 7.67 -1.87 -2.53
C ILE A 297 7.54 -0.61 -3.37
N GLY A 298 8.06 0.52 -2.89
CA GLY A 298 7.93 1.80 -3.58
C GLY A 298 8.70 1.82 -4.91
N ALA A 299 10.00 1.51 -4.89
CA ALA A 299 10.78 1.50 -6.11
C ALA A 299 10.25 0.49 -7.13
N GLY A 300 9.84 -0.71 -6.68
CA GLY A 300 9.26 -1.74 -7.56
C GLY A 300 7.96 -1.29 -8.22
N ALA A 301 7.02 -0.71 -7.46
CA ALA A 301 5.74 -0.24 -7.99
C ALA A 301 5.95 0.87 -9.04
N TYR A 302 6.77 1.90 -8.74
CA TYR A 302 7.03 2.99 -9.68
C TYR A 302 7.88 2.54 -10.88
N PHE A 303 8.77 1.55 -10.72
CA PHE A 303 9.47 0.94 -11.85
C PHE A 303 8.50 0.27 -12.82
N VAL A 304 7.55 -0.52 -12.31
CA VAL A 304 6.48 -1.11 -13.13
C VAL A 304 5.68 -0.02 -13.85
N GLY A 305 5.28 1.03 -13.14
CA GLY A 305 4.58 2.17 -13.75
C GLY A 305 5.38 2.86 -14.84
N SER A 306 6.70 3.02 -14.66
CA SER A 306 7.56 3.70 -15.63
C SER A 306 7.70 2.98 -16.98
N LEU A 307 7.47 1.67 -17.01
CA LEU A 307 7.53 0.85 -18.22
C LEU A 307 6.16 0.65 -18.89
N SER A 308 5.09 1.17 -18.32
CA SER A 308 3.73 0.98 -18.81
C SER A 308 3.54 1.45 -20.26
N ARG A 309 4.22 2.54 -20.68
CA ARG A 309 4.16 3.03 -22.05
C ARG A 309 4.68 2.03 -23.07
N LEU A 310 5.71 1.27 -22.74
CA LEU A 310 6.23 0.21 -23.62
C LEU A 310 5.22 -0.91 -23.77
N VAL A 311 4.65 -1.38 -22.67
CA VAL A 311 3.69 -2.49 -22.66
C VAL A 311 2.40 -2.12 -23.39
N LEU A 312 1.92 -0.88 -23.24
CA LEU A 312 0.69 -0.37 -23.84
C LEU A 312 0.91 0.32 -25.19
N ASN A 313 2.09 0.14 -25.83
CA ASN A 313 2.42 0.74 -27.13
C ASN A 313 2.19 2.26 -27.15
N ASN A 314 2.50 2.94 -26.05
CA ASN A 314 2.32 4.38 -25.85
C ASN A 314 0.88 4.88 -26.07
N GLN A 315 -0.12 4.03 -25.85
CA GLN A 315 -1.53 4.38 -25.92
C GLN A 315 -2.15 4.40 -24.53
N LEU A 316 -2.73 5.53 -24.14
CA LEU A 316 -3.43 5.64 -22.87
C LEU A 316 -4.71 4.80 -22.91
N PRO A 317 -4.94 3.88 -21.96
CA PRO A 317 -6.11 3.02 -21.97
C PRO A 317 -7.41 3.80 -21.72
N GLU A 318 -8.53 3.22 -22.14
CA GLU A 318 -9.86 3.70 -21.75
C GLU A 318 -9.98 3.70 -20.23
N GLY A 319 -10.44 4.78 -19.65
CA GLY A 319 -10.42 5.00 -18.18
C GLY A 319 -9.25 5.85 -17.69
N GLY A 320 -8.34 6.26 -18.58
CA GLY A 320 -7.27 7.22 -18.29
C GLY A 320 -6.15 6.65 -17.46
N VAL A 321 -5.47 7.51 -16.70
CA VAL A 321 -4.26 7.16 -15.94
C VAL A 321 -4.50 6.14 -14.80
N ASP A 322 -5.71 6.07 -14.26
CA ASP A 322 -6.06 5.08 -13.23
C ASP A 322 -6.18 3.66 -13.81
N ALA A 323 -6.39 3.53 -15.11
CA ALA A 323 -6.45 2.25 -15.81
C ALA A 323 -5.08 1.77 -16.33
N VAL A 324 -4.03 2.57 -16.22
CA VAL A 324 -2.68 2.24 -16.73
C VAL A 324 -2.16 0.95 -16.13
N ILE A 325 -2.05 0.82 -14.82
CA ILE A 325 -1.49 -0.39 -14.20
C ILE A 325 -2.33 -1.64 -14.45
N PRO A 326 -3.68 -1.62 -14.26
CA PRO A 326 -4.50 -2.78 -14.59
C PRO A 326 -4.30 -3.28 -16.02
N ASN A 327 -4.36 -2.38 -17.01
CA ASN A 327 -4.16 -2.76 -18.41
C ASN A 327 -2.73 -3.20 -18.71
N THR A 328 -1.72 -2.53 -18.13
CA THR A 328 -0.31 -2.93 -18.27
C THR A 328 -0.08 -4.35 -17.78
N LEU A 329 -0.64 -4.73 -16.63
CA LEU A 329 -0.47 -6.07 -16.07
C LEU A 329 -1.18 -7.13 -16.92
N LEU A 330 -2.40 -6.88 -17.38
CA LEU A 330 -3.12 -7.80 -18.24
C LEU A 330 -2.41 -7.97 -19.59
N THR A 331 -1.96 -6.89 -20.21
CA THR A 331 -1.23 -6.93 -21.48
C THR A 331 0.14 -7.61 -21.31
N ALA A 332 0.85 -7.34 -20.22
CA ALA A 332 2.16 -7.95 -19.95
C ALA A 332 2.09 -9.46 -19.75
N LEU A 333 1.01 -9.96 -19.15
CA LEU A 333 0.80 -11.39 -18.93
C LEU A 333 0.37 -12.12 -20.21
N GLY A 334 -0.19 -11.39 -21.18
CA GLY A 334 -0.60 -11.94 -22.47
C GLY A 334 -1.68 -13.03 -22.36
N ASP A 335 -1.61 -14.03 -23.23
CA ASP A 335 -2.60 -15.10 -23.27
C ASP A 335 -2.62 -15.92 -21.97
N PRO A 336 -3.80 -16.17 -21.40
CA PRO A 336 -3.95 -16.92 -20.17
C PRO A 336 -3.43 -18.35 -20.29
N ASN A 337 -2.44 -18.69 -19.49
CA ASN A 337 -1.98 -20.05 -19.23
C ASN A 337 -1.84 -20.23 -17.72
N ILE A 338 -1.55 -21.45 -17.26
CA ILE A 338 -1.51 -21.72 -15.82
C ILE A 338 -0.49 -20.83 -15.07
N VAL A 339 0.65 -20.52 -15.68
CA VAL A 339 1.70 -19.70 -15.07
C VAL A 339 1.26 -18.24 -14.98
N THR A 340 0.78 -17.66 -16.09
CA THR A 340 0.29 -16.28 -16.12
C THR A 340 -0.92 -16.08 -15.23
N THR A 341 -1.79 -17.07 -15.12
CA THR A 341 -2.94 -17.09 -14.21
C THR A 341 -2.50 -17.06 -12.74
N ILE A 342 -1.50 -17.88 -12.36
CA ILE A 342 -0.95 -17.86 -11.00
C ILE A 342 -0.30 -16.52 -10.69
N ILE A 343 0.48 -15.96 -11.61
CA ILE A 343 1.11 -14.64 -11.43
C ILE A 343 0.04 -13.57 -11.24
N LEU A 344 -1.01 -13.57 -12.04
CA LEU A 344 -2.12 -12.62 -11.91
C LEU A 344 -2.82 -12.75 -10.55
N ALA A 345 -3.09 -13.99 -10.10
CA ALA A 345 -3.68 -14.23 -8.78
C ALA A 345 -2.79 -13.70 -7.65
N VAL A 346 -1.47 -13.90 -7.73
CA VAL A 346 -0.50 -13.34 -6.75
C VAL A 346 -0.54 -11.81 -6.75
N ILE A 347 -0.59 -11.18 -7.92
CA ILE A 347 -0.68 -9.71 -8.04
C ILE A 347 -1.99 -9.20 -7.44
N LEU A 348 -3.11 -9.89 -7.67
CA LEU A 348 -4.39 -9.51 -7.07
C LEU A 348 -4.39 -9.61 -5.56
N ILE A 349 -3.80 -10.68 -5.01
CA ILE A 349 -3.65 -10.85 -3.57
C ILE A 349 -2.69 -9.80 -2.99
N LEU A 350 -1.65 -9.36 -3.73
CA LEU A 350 -0.83 -8.22 -3.35
C LEU A 350 -1.69 -6.97 -3.19
N LEU A 351 -2.50 -6.61 -4.19
CA LEU A 351 -3.34 -5.41 -4.16
C LEU A 351 -4.39 -5.47 -3.05
N LEU A 352 -4.98 -6.65 -2.85
CA LEU A 352 -5.88 -6.89 -1.74
C LEU A 352 -5.17 -6.74 -0.39
N SER A 353 -3.98 -7.32 -0.24
CA SER A 353 -3.15 -7.20 0.97
C SER A 353 -2.81 -5.74 1.28
N ALA A 354 -2.34 -4.99 0.29
CA ALA A 354 -1.99 -3.59 0.42
C ALA A 354 -3.19 -2.73 0.86
N SER A 355 -4.37 -3.02 0.32
CA SER A 355 -5.58 -2.26 0.68
C SER A 355 -6.13 -2.66 2.04
N MET A 356 -6.22 -3.96 2.34
CA MET A 356 -6.77 -4.44 3.61
C MET A 356 -5.91 -4.03 4.80
N SER A 357 -4.57 -4.04 4.69
CA SER A 357 -3.66 -3.56 5.74
C SER A 357 -3.85 -2.07 6.05
N THR A 358 -4.01 -1.26 5.00
CA THR A 358 -4.30 0.16 5.17
C THR A 358 -5.69 0.39 5.75
N LEU A 359 -6.72 -0.29 5.22
CA LEU A 359 -8.11 -0.14 5.68
C LEU A 359 -8.28 -0.55 7.14
N SER A 360 -7.74 -1.69 7.55
CA SER A 360 -7.82 -2.14 8.95
C SER A 360 -7.19 -1.13 9.92
N SER A 361 -6.07 -0.55 9.52
CA SER A 361 -5.37 0.47 10.32
C SER A 361 -6.13 1.79 10.37
N ILE A 362 -6.75 2.23 9.25
CA ILE A 362 -7.60 3.42 9.19
C ILE A 362 -8.85 3.23 10.04
N VAL A 363 -9.55 2.10 9.88
CA VAL A 363 -10.79 1.81 10.62
C VAL A 363 -10.52 1.73 12.12
N LEU A 364 -9.44 1.04 12.53
CA LEU A 364 -9.05 0.99 13.95
C LEU A 364 -8.74 2.39 14.50
N SER A 365 -8.00 3.20 13.75
CA SER A 365 -7.63 4.56 14.19
C SER A 365 -8.83 5.50 14.25
N SER A 366 -9.76 5.41 13.30
CA SER A 366 -10.99 6.21 13.28
C SER A 366 -11.92 5.81 14.41
N ALA A 367 -12.17 4.50 14.60
CA ALA A 367 -13.04 3.99 15.66
C ALA A 367 -12.48 4.26 17.07
N SER A 368 -11.16 4.22 17.23
CA SER A 368 -10.51 4.50 18.52
C SER A 368 -10.39 5.99 18.85
N ALA A 369 -10.66 6.87 17.91
CA ALA A 369 -10.61 8.31 18.11
C ALA A 369 -11.89 8.84 18.77
N ILE A 370 -12.99 8.15 18.64
CA ILE A 370 -14.29 8.46 19.26
C ILE A 370 -14.38 7.85 20.65
#